data_9ec3d8a00939dcea52f14ee4ce65aa6f
#
_entry.id   9ec3d8a00939dcea52f14ee4ce65aa6f
#
_cell.length_a   1.000
_cell.length_b   1.000
_cell.length_c   1.000
_cell.angle_alpha   90.00
_cell.angle_beta   90.00
_cell.angle_gamma   90.00
#
_symmetry.space_group_name_H-M   'P 1'
#
loop_
_entity.id
_entity.type
_entity.pdbx_description
1 polymer ?
#
loop_
_entity_poly.entity_id
_entity_poly.type
_entity_poly.pdbx_seq_one_letter_code
_entity_poly.pdbx_strand_id
1 'polypeptide(L)'
;EGSLYGSAPGGALGVASAETRYFRISGYGRINNYLAVLAAFSGVLTSVTEAEDRLLDDFSDLTAQSWLVGLGAKGIFLKKDGASLTVSQPLKVTDGSASLDVPHGLGADGRVLRYQERIGLAPSGSETSLELTYRIKWSKSLELGAYGAMRYEAGHNPQLGLRSELATVVRGTF
;
A
#
# COMPACT_ATOMS: atom_id res chain seq x y z
N GLU A 1 12.07 -7.29 13.91
CA GLU A 1 11.98 -8.07 12.67
C GLU A 1 12.99 -7.54 11.66
N GLY A 2 13.78 -8.39 11.01
CA GLY A 2 14.72 -8.02 9.93
C GLY A 2 13.98 -7.72 8.60
N SER A 3 12.82 -7.05 8.67
CA SER A 3 12.01 -6.74 7.51
C SER A 3 11.54 -5.28 7.53
N LEU A 4 11.49 -4.66 6.36
CA LEU A 4 10.88 -3.35 6.13
C LEU A 4 9.52 -3.55 5.47
N TYR A 5 8.43 -3.17 6.16
CA TYR A 5 7.03 -3.29 5.66
C TYR A 5 6.68 -4.69 5.11
N GLY A 6 7.17 -5.75 5.80
CA GLY A 6 6.92 -7.13 5.36
C GLY A 6 7.85 -7.64 4.25
N SER A 7 8.74 -6.81 3.71
CA SER A 7 9.81 -7.23 2.83
C SER A 7 11.07 -7.50 3.65
N ALA A 8 11.72 -8.64 3.46
CA ALA A 8 12.98 -8.99 4.08
C ALA A 8 14.12 -8.73 3.08
N PRO A 9 14.65 -7.48 2.98
CA PRO A 9 15.80 -7.22 2.13
C PRO A 9 16.99 -8.00 2.68
N GLY A 10 17.57 -8.84 1.85
CA GLY A 10 18.71 -9.67 2.19
C GLY A 10 20.03 -9.15 1.63
N GLY A 11 21.13 -9.79 2.03
CA GLY A 11 22.45 -9.46 1.52
C GLY A 11 22.90 -8.06 1.90
N ALA A 12 23.54 -7.36 0.96
CA ALA A 12 24.11 -6.02 1.17
C ALA A 12 23.10 -4.90 1.46
N LEU A 13 21.81 -5.13 1.22
CA LEU A 13 20.71 -4.20 1.48
C LEU A 13 19.92 -4.54 2.76
N GLY A 14 20.38 -5.54 3.54
CA GLY A 14 19.68 -5.99 4.74
C GLY A 14 19.75 -4.96 5.88
N VAL A 15 18.73 -4.98 6.73
CA VAL A 15 18.70 -4.26 8.02
C VAL A 15 18.83 -5.24 9.17
N ALA A 16 19.40 -4.82 10.31
CA ALA A 16 19.51 -5.68 11.50
C ALA A 16 18.14 -5.91 12.12
N SER A 17 17.37 -4.84 12.30
CA SER A 17 15.99 -4.90 12.79
C SER A 17 15.22 -3.66 12.39
N ALA A 18 13.89 -3.73 12.46
CA ALA A 18 13.02 -2.58 12.31
C ALA A 18 11.90 -2.63 13.35
N GLU A 19 11.67 -1.51 14.02
CA GLU A 19 10.52 -1.32 14.90
C GLU A 19 9.47 -0.51 14.17
N THR A 20 8.29 -1.08 13.99
CA THR A 20 7.18 -0.41 13.30
C THR A 20 6.04 -0.15 14.26
N ARG A 21 5.65 1.11 14.38
CA ARG A 21 4.47 1.57 15.11
C ARG A 21 3.37 1.93 14.13
N TYR A 22 2.18 1.44 14.40
CA TYR A 22 1.04 1.58 13.51
C TYR A 22 -0.15 2.14 14.27
N PHE A 23 -0.88 3.05 13.65
CA PHE A 23 -2.20 3.47 14.12
C PHE A 23 -3.21 3.49 12.97
N ARG A 24 -4.45 3.26 13.28
CA ARG A 24 -5.56 3.36 12.34
C ARG A 24 -6.78 3.98 12.99
N ILE A 25 -7.39 4.91 12.29
CA ILE A 25 -8.70 5.47 12.62
C ILE A 25 -9.64 5.09 11.49
N SER A 26 -10.82 4.58 11.83
CA SER A 26 -11.84 4.26 10.84
C SER A 26 -13.22 4.57 11.39
N GLY A 27 -14.10 4.99 10.49
CA GLY A 27 -15.47 5.31 10.79
C GLY A 27 -16.43 4.75 9.75
N TYR A 28 -17.62 4.38 10.20
CA TYR A 28 -18.73 3.95 9.36
C TYR A 28 -19.98 4.69 9.80
N GLY A 29 -20.73 5.23 8.84
CA GLY A 29 -21.98 5.93 9.11
C GLY A 29 -23.08 5.54 8.11
N ARG A 30 -24.32 5.39 8.59
CA ARG A 30 -25.49 5.27 7.71
C ARG A 30 -26.05 6.65 7.44
N ILE A 31 -26.19 7.01 6.16
CA ILE A 31 -26.86 8.23 5.73
C ILE A 31 -28.38 8.01 5.80
N ASN A 32 -28.82 6.85 5.32
CA ASN A 32 -30.22 6.42 5.37
C ASN A 32 -30.33 4.89 5.33
N ASN A 33 -31.54 4.36 5.11
CA ASN A 33 -31.76 2.91 5.05
C ASN A 33 -31.10 2.21 3.85
N TYR A 34 -30.65 2.96 2.86
CA TYR A 34 -30.09 2.43 1.62
C TYR A 34 -28.62 2.78 1.41
N LEU A 35 -28.16 3.87 2.01
CA LEU A 35 -26.81 4.43 1.80
C LEU A 35 -26.01 4.44 3.09
N ALA A 36 -24.74 4.11 2.97
CA ALA A 36 -23.76 4.19 4.03
C ALA A 36 -22.42 4.70 3.49
N VAL A 37 -21.66 5.37 4.35
CA VAL A 37 -20.29 5.81 4.07
C VAL A 37 -19.34 5.12 5.02
N LEU A 38 -18.12 4.93 4.55
CA LEU A 38 -17.02 4.50 5.39
C LEU A 38 -15.78 5.33 5.05
N ALA A 39 -14.94 5.58 6.04
CA ALA A 39 -13.63 6.19 5.85
C ALA A 39 -12.63 5.53 6.79
N ALA A 40 -11.39 5.43 6.34
CA ALA A 40 -10.29 4.95 7.15
C ALA A 40 -9.02 5.73 6.80
N PHE A 41 -8.19 5.95 7.82
CA PHE A 41 -6.86 6.49 7.68
C PHE A 41 -5.90 5.66 8.53
N SER A 42 -4.71 5.38 8.03
CA SER A 42 -3.66 4.69 8.77
C SER A 42 -2.35 5.43 8.63
N GLY A 43 -1.60 5.52 9.71
CA GLY A 43 -0.25 6.03 9.73
C GLY A 43 0.71 5.00 10.31
N VAL A 44 1.91 4.99 9.79
CA VAL A 44 2.97 4.06 10.17
C VAL A 44 4.25 4.85 10.37
N LEU A 45 4.95 4.55 11.47
CA LEU A 45 6.28 5.05 11.77
C LEU A 45 7.21 3.85 11.95
N THR A 46 8.30 3.80 11.22
CA THR A 46 9.28 2.72 11.30
C THR A 46 10.65 3.29 11.57
N SER A 47 11.26 2.86 12.67
CA SER A 47 12.66 3.13 13.01
C SER A 47 13.48 1.90 12.64
N VAL A 48 14.57 2.11 11.92
CA VAL A 48 15.45 1.05 11.41
C VAL A 48 16.71 1.00 12.25
N THR A 49 17.11 -0.19 12.66
CA THR A 49 18.43 -0.44 13.24
C THR A 49 19.34 -1.02 12.17
N GLU A 50 20.46 -0.40 11.98
CA GLU A 50 21.44 -0.75 10.95
C GLU A 50 22.14 -2.07 11.25
N ALA A 51 22.54 -2.78 10.21
CA ALA A 51 23.43 -3.92 10.30
C ALA A 51 24.84 -3.49 9.84
N GLU A 52 25.86 -4.00 10.50
CA GLU A 52 27.27 -3.75 10.12
C GLU A 52 27.56 -4.27 8.69
N ASP A 53 28.51 -3.62 8.01
CA ASP A 53 29.02 -4.00 6.68
C ASP A 53 27.94 -4.06 5.58
N ARG A 54 27.03 -3.08 5.54
CA ARG A 54 26.00 -2.96 4.50
C ARG A 54 26.26 -1.79 3.57
N LEU A 55 25.59 -1.82 2.40
CA LEU A 55 25.64 -0.73 1.42
C LEU A 55 24.70 0.41 1.74
N LEU A 56 23.67 0.15 2.56
CA LEU A 56 22.73 1.16 3.04
C LEU A 56 22.93 1.34 4.54
N ASP A 57 23.17 2.57 4.93
CA ASP A 57 23.33 3.01 6.32
C ASP A 57 22.62 4.36 6.56
N ASP A 58 22.76 4.92 7.75
CA ASP A 58 22.23 6.21 8.18
C ASP A 58 20.75 6.40 7.78
N PHE A 59 19.92 5.39 8.12
CA PHE A 59 18.48 5.47 7.90
C PHE A 59 17.85 6.54 8.76
N SER A 60 17.05 7.43 8.15
CA SER A 60 16.09 8.22 8.94
C SER A 60 14.87 7.37 9.32
N ASP A 61 14.07 7.85 10.27
CA ASP A 61 12.76 7.29 10.52
C ASP A 61 11.93 7.32 9.22
N LEU A 62 11.23 6.20 8.95
CA LEU A 62 10.36 6.07 7.79
C LEU A 62 8.92 6.33 8.21
N THR A 63 8.26 7.23 7.51
CA THR A 63 6.80 7.43 7.69
C THR A 63 6.04 6.92 6.49
N ALA A 64 4.88 6.33 6.73
CA ALA A 64 3.99 5.90 5.67
C ALA A 64 2.53 6.12 6.08
N GLN A 65 1.67 6.30 5.08
CA GLN A 65 0.25 6.50 5.28
C GLN A 65 -0.59 5.80 4.24
N SER A 66 -1.83 5.48 4.61
CA SER A 66 -2.87 5.02 3.69
C SER A 66 -4.20 5.63 4.07
N TRP A 67 -5.09 5.78 3.09
CA TRP A 67 -6.45 6.22 3.35
C TRP A 67 -7.45 5.51 2.41
N LEU A 68 -8.70 5.48 2.85
CA LEU A 68 -9.81 4.93 2.09
C LEU A 68 -11.08 5.70 2.42
N VAL A 69 -11.86 6.00 1.39
CA VAL A 69 -13.23 6.51 1.50
C VAL A 69 -14.13 5.66 0.64
N GLY A 70 -15.27 5.27 1.17
CA GLY A 70 -16.20 4.39 0.46
C GLY A 70 -17.65 4.79 0.66
N LEU A 71 -18.43 4.50 -0.37
CA LEU A 71 -19.88 4.61 -0.39
C LEU A 71 -20.48 3.23 -0.65
N GLY A 72 -21.39 2.79 0.21
CA GLY A 72 -22.15 1.55 0.03
C GLY A 72 -23.62 1.86 -0.17
N ALA A 73 -24.24 1.12 -1.07
CA ALA A 73 -25.67 1.21 -1.35
C ALA A 73 -26.30 -0.19 -1.39
N LYS A 74 -27.54 -0.30 -0.95
CA LYS A 74 -28.35 -1.53 -1.05
C LYS A 74 -29.71 -1.27 -1.68
N GLY A 75 -30.25 -2.27 -2.36
CA GLY A 75 -31.56 -2.15 -3.02
C GLY A 75 -31.52 -1.21 -4.23
N ILE A 76 -30.45 -1.25 -5.03
CA ILE A 76 -30.22 -0.33 -6.15
C ILE A 76 -31.13 -0.69 -7.33
N PHE A 77 -31.10 -1.93 -7.76
CA PHE A 77 -31.90 -2.47 -8.85
C PHE A 77 -32.90 -3.50 -8.36
N LEU A 78 -32.51 -4.28 -7.34
CA LEU A 78 -33.29 -5.35 -6.74
C LEU A 78 -33.26 -5.26 -5.23
N LYS A 79 -34.32 -5.74 -4.55
CA LYS A 79 -34.43 -5.67 -3.07
C LYS A 79 -33.30 -6.34 -2.30
N LYS A 80 -32.55 -7.25 -2.97
CA LYS A 80 -31.48 -8.04 -2.34
C LYS A 80 -30.12 -7.81 -2.96
N ASP A 81 -29.94 -6.70 -3.64
CA ASP A 81 -28.65 -6.32 -4.17
C ASP A 81 -27.95 -5.26 -3.31
N GLY A 82 -26.68 -5.02 -3.63
CA GLY A 82 -25.90 -3.94 -3.07
C GLY A 82 -24.64 -3.70 -3.89
N ALA A 83 -24.21 -2.47 -3.86
CA ALA A 83 -22.93 -2.06 -4.45
C ALA A 83 -22.11 -1.27 -3.45
N SER A 84 -20.80 -1.24 -3.68
CA SER A 84 -19.90 -0.31 -3.02
C SER A 84 -18.95 0.30 -4.03
N LEU A 85 -18.68 1.57 -3.85
CA LEU A 85 -17.67 2.32 -4.57
C LEU A 85 -16.66 2.82 -3.53
N THR A 86 -15.37 2.52 -3.74
CA THR A 86 -14.30 2.97 -2.85
C THR A 86 -13.22 3.67 -3.65
N VAL A 87 -12.68 4.73 -3.06
CA VAL A 87 -11.46 5.40 -3.49
C VAL A 87 -10.45 5.25 -2.37
N SER A 88 -9.24 4.81 -2.70
CA SER A 88 -8.21 4.59 -1.70
C SER A 88 -6.82 4.91 -2.24
N GLN A 89 -5.93 5.24 -1.30
CA GLN A 89 -4.50 5.21 -1.50
C GLN A 89 -3.94 4.07 -0.63
N PRO A 90 -3.34 3.04 -1.23
CA PRO A 90 -2.59 2.02 -0.49
C PRO A 90 -1.48 2.63 0.35
N LEU A 91 -0.90 1.84 1.25
CA LEU A 91 0.19 2.31 2.09
C LEU A 91 1.35 2.85 1.23
N LYS A 92 1.66 4.12 1.41
CA LYS A 92 2.72 4.85 0.73
C LYS A 92 3.72 5.38 1.75
N VAL A 93 5.00 5.13 1.53
CA VAL A 93 6.08 5.84 2.25
C VAL A 93 6.02 7.30 1.85
N THR A 94 5.88 8.20 2.81
CA THR A 94 5.76 9.65 2.61
C THR A 94 7.03 10.39 2.94
N ASP A 95 7.85 9.82 3.82
CA ASP A 95 9.15 10.36 4.19
C ASP A 95 10.09 9.24 4.62
N GLY A 96 11.38 9.48 4.43
CA GLY A 96 12.45 8.57 4.78
C GLY A 96 13.60 8.66 3.80
N SER A 97 14.80 8.42 4.32
CA SER A 97 16.04 8.43 3.54
C SER A 97 17.04 7.44 4.11
N ALA A 98 18.01 7.08 3.31
CA ALA A 98 19.16 6.30 3.71
C ALA A 98 20.40 6.80 2.95
N SER A 99 21.58 6.52 3.46
CA SER A 99 22.85 6.76 2.78
C SER A 99 23.29 5.51 2.06
N LEU A 100 23.64 5.64 0.78
CA LEU A 100 24.17 4.58 -0.05
C LEU A 100 25.68 4.77 -0.21
N ASP A 101 26.45 3.76 0.13
CA ASP A 101 27.91 3.75 -0.02
C ASP A 101 28.29 3.29 -1.44
N VAL A 102 28.63 4.25 -2.31
CA VAL A 102 28.88 4.03 -3.74
C VAL A 102 30.39 3.95 -4.02
N PRO A 103 30.91 2.82 -4.56
CA PRO A 103 32.28 2.75 -5.00
C PRO A 103 32.47 3.59 -6.29
N HIS A 104 33.50 4.43 -6.36
CA HIS A 104 33.73 5.30 -7.51
C HIS A 104 35.14 5.20 -8.13
N GLY A 105 36.02 4.38 -7.55
CA GLY A 105 37.38 4.21 -8.10
C GLY A 105 38.31 3.42 -7.20
N LEU A 106 39.56 3.34 -7.61
CA LEU A 106 40.66 2.78 -6.83
C LEU A 106 41.67 3.86 -6.49
N GLY A 107 42.05 3.94 -5.23
CA GLY A 107 43.16 4.79 -4.80
C GLY A 107 44.53 4.27 -5.30
N ALA A 108 45.54 5.09 -5.21
CA ALA A 108 46.92 4.71 -5.58
C ALA A 108 47.47 3.54 -4.70
N ASP A 109 46.85 3.31 -3.55
CA ASP A 109 47.16 2.22 -2.61
C ASP A 109 46.35 0.93 -2.91
N GLY A 110 45.54 0.93 -3.96
CA GLY A 110 44.65 -0.19 -4.35
C GLY A 110 43.37 -0.30 -3.56
N ARG A 111 43.09 0.65 -2.65
CA ARG A 111 41.83 0.67 -1.90
C ARG A 111 40.68 1.22 -2.74
N VAL A 112 39.50 0.64 -2.56
CA VAL A 112 38.27 1.16 -3.19
C VAL A 112 37.92 2.50 -2.56
N LEU A 113 37.88 3.54 -3.38
CA LEU A 113 37.39 4.86 -3.01
C LEU A 113 35.85 4.81 -3.07
N ARG A 114 35.21 5.31 -2.00
CA ARG A 114 33.75 5.33 -1.87
C ARG A 114 33.28 6.73 -1.51
N TYR A 115 32.04 7.06 -1.88
CA TYR A 115 31.35 8.25 -1.40
C TYR A 115 29.95 7.86 -0.97
N GLN A 116 29.42 8.58 -0.02
CA GLN A 116 28.05 8.40 0.46
C GLN A 116 27.10 9.29 -0.33
N GLU A 117 26.02 8.70 -0.82
CA GLU A 117 24.93 9.39 -1.51
C GLU A 117 23.64 9.19 -0.71
N ARG A 118 23.01 10.30 -0.30
CA ARG A 118 21.74 10.24 0.40
C ARG A 118 20.60 10.04 -0.58
N ILE A 119 19.85 8.97 -0.42
CA ILE A 119 18.73 8.60 -1.27
C ILE A 119 17.42 8.73 -0.51
N GLY A 120 16.40 9.30 -1.16
CA GLY A 120 15.04 9.30 -0.64
C GLY A 120 14.38 7.93 -0.84
N LEU A 121 13.69 7.45 0.19
CA LEU A 121 12.99 6.17 0.15
C LEU A 121 11.49 6.32 -0.16
N ALA A 122 10.99 7.56 -0.18
CA ALA A 122 9.63 7.87 -0.56
C ALA A 122 9.47 7.77 -2.10
N PRO A 123 8.51 6.97 -2.61
CA PRO A 123 8.23 6.90 -4.04
C PRO A 123 7.70 8.24 -4.56
N SER A 124 8.12 8.63 -5.77
CA SER A 124 7.70 9.88 -6.41
C SER A 124 6.25 9.85 -6.91
N GLY A 125 5.71 8.68 -7.22
CA GLY A 125 4.31 8.50 -7.60
C GLY A 125 3.37 8.33 -6.41
N SER A 126 2.07 8.35 -6.68
CA SER A 126 1.03 8.15 -5.67
C SER A 126 -0.13 7.32 -6.22
N GLU A 127 -0.13 6.03 -5.90
CA GLU A 127 -1.23 5.15 -6.32
C GLU A 127 -2.57 5.66 -5.80
N THR A 128 -3.53 5.75 -6.72
CA THR A 128 -4.94 5.94 -6.39
C THR A 128 -5.74 4.80 -6.99
N SER A 129 -6.50 4.11 -6.16
CA SER A 129 -7.37 3.01 -6.56
C SER A 129 -8.83 3.41 -6.47
N LEU A 130 -9.58 3.12 -7.52
CA LEU A 130 -11.04 3.20 -7.58
C LEU A 130 -11.58 1.78 -7.73
N GLU A 131 -12.44 1.35 -6.80
CA GLU A 131 -13.00 0.00 -6.80
C GLU A 131 -14.52 0.04 -6.76
N LEU A 132 -15.15 -0.74 -7.62
CA LEU A 132 -16.59 -0.94 -7.67
C LEU A 132 -16.89 -2.41 -7.42
N THR A 133 -17.75 -2.68 -6.46
CA THR A 133 -18.28 -4.02 -6.19
C THR A 133 -19.79 -4.00 -6.32
N TYR A 134 -20.36 -4.98 -6.99
CA TYR A 134 -21.79 -5.22 -7.04
C TYR A 134 -22.08 -6.66 -6.65
N ARG A 135 -23.08 -6.89 -5.79
CA ARG A 135 -23.50 -8.22 -5.36
C ARG A 135 -25.02 -8.33 -5.34
N ILE A 136 -25.51 -9.50 -5.71
CA ILE A 136 -26.92 -9.85 -5.67
C ILE A 136 -27.13 -11.24 -5.09
N LYS A 137 -28.03 -11.36 -4.11
CA LYS A 137 -28.54 -12.65 -3.64
C LYS A 137 -29.67 -13.10 -4.55
N TRP A 138 -29.33 -13.97 -5.52
CA TRP A 138 -30.28 -14.51 -6.47
C TRP A 138 -31.27 -15.47 -5.81
N SER A 139 -30.79 -16.34 -4.89
CA SER A 139 -31.61 -17.26 -4.11
C SER A 139 -31.07 -17.38 -2.67
N LYS A 140 -31.63 -18.28 -1.86
CA LYS A 140 -31.12 -18.59 -0.52
C LYS A 140 -29.71 -19.21 -0.57
N SER A 141 -29.40 -19.91 -1.66
CA SER A 141 -28.15 -20.66 -1.83
C SER A 141 -27.23 -20.11 -2.93
N LEU A 142 -27.62 -19.04 -3.65
CA LEU A 142 -26.83 -18.48 -4.75
C LEU A 142 -26.65 -16.97 -4.61
N GLU A 143 -25.39 -16.54 -4.57
CA GLU A 143 -24.98 -15.14 -4.64
C GLU A 143 -24.08 -14.93 -5.87
N LEU A 144 -24.36 -13.87 -6.62
CA LEU A 144 -23.56 -13.44 -7.77
C LEU A 144 -22.89 -12.11 -7.41
N GLY A 145 -21.67 -11.93 -7.85
CA GLY A 145 -20.91 -10.70 -7.66
C GLY A 145 -20.12 -10.31 -8.88
N ALA A 146 -19.92 -9.00 -9.03
CA ALA A 146 -19.00 -8.41 -9.99
C ALA A 146 -18.09 -7.42 -9.23
N TYR A 147 -16.83 -7.39 -9.60
CA TYR A 147 -15.81 -6.50 -9.07
C TYR A 147 -15.08 -5.84 -10.22
N GLY A 148 -14.88 -4.54 -10.15
CA GLY A 148 -14.05 -3.77 -11.07
C GLY A 148 -13.12 -2.87 -10.28
N ALA A 149 -11.88 -2.75 -10.71
CA ALA A 149 -10.91 -1.84 -10.15
C ALA A 149 -10.15 -1.07 -11.23
N MET A 150 -9.83 0.17 -10.92
CA MET A 150 -8.95 1.03 -11.71
C MET A 150 -7.88 1.57 -10.78
N ARG A 151 -6.61 1.40 -11.17
CA ARG A 151 -5.45 1.86 -10.39
C ARG A 151 -4.61 2.79 -11.25
N TYR A 152 -4.38 3.98 -10.75
CA TYR A 152 -3.47 4.95 -11.34
C TYR A 152 -2.16 4.96 -10.56
N GLU A 153 -1.01 4.96 -11.25
CA GLU A 153 0.34 4.87 -10.66
C GLU A 153 0.51 3.66 -9.71
N ALA A 154 0.07 2.47 -10.15
CA ALA A 154 0.12 1.24 -9.36
C ALA A 154 1.50 1.00 -8.73
N GLY A 155 1.53 0.65 -7.44
CA GLY A 155 2.77 0.52 -6.67
C GLY A 155 3.49 1.85 -6.43
N HIS A 156 2.77 2.98 -6.50
CA HIS A 156 3.31 4.34 -6.39
C HIS A 156 4.39 4.66 -7.45
N ASN A 157 4.30 4.02 -8.61
CA ASN A 157 5.23 4.22 -9.69
C ASN A 157 4.62 5.15 -10.75
N PRO A 158 5.15 6.38 -10.96
CA PRO A 158 4.59 7.34 -11.91
C PRO A 158 4.73 6.92 -13.38
N GLN A 159 5.57 5.91 -13.66
CA GLN A 159 5.69 5.35 -15.01
C GLN A 159 4.59 4.34 -15.35
N LEU A 160 3.89 3.84 -14.33
CA LEU A 160 2.76 2.94 -14.52
C LEU A 160 1.47 3.75 -14.64
N GLY A 161 0.97 3.86 -15.88
CA GLY A 161 -0.31 4.50 -16.17
C GLY A 161 -1.50 3.75 -15.57
N LEU A 162 -2.68 4.05 -16.05
CA LEU A 162 -3.93 3.42 -15.60
C LEU A 162 -3.93 1.91 -15.88
N ARG A 163 -4.25 1.14 -14.85
CA ARG A 163 -4.50 -0.31 -14.92
C ARG A 163 -5.94 -0.59 -14.51
N SER A 164 -6.58 -1.56 -15.15
CA SER A 164 -7.95 -1.98 -14.82
C SER A 164 -8.02 -3.48 -14.63
N GLU A 165 -8.87 -3.90 -13.71
CA GLU A 165 -9.17 -5.28 -13.39
C GLU A 165 -10.68 -5.49 -13.38
N LEU A 166 -11.15 -6.65 -13.83
CA LEU A 166 -12.55 -7.04 -13.77
C LEU A 166 -12.62 -8.50 -13.30
N ALA A 167 -13.49 -8.78 -12.36
CA ALA A 167 -13.74 -10.13 -11.88
C ALA A 167 -15.22 -10.37 -11.62
N THR A 168 -15.65 -11.62 -11.76
CA THR A 168 -16.98 -12.08 -11.38
C THR A 168 -16.86 -13.19 -10.34
N VAL A 169 -17.77 -13.24 -9.39
CA VAL A 169 -17.81 -14.24 -8.32
C VAL A 169 -19.18 -14.90 -8.28
N VAL A 170 -19.18 -16.20 -8.24
CA VAL A 170 -20.39 -17.01 -8.02
C VAL A 170 -20.15 -17.79 -6.73
N ARG A 171 -21.05 -17.62 -5.75
CA ARG A 171 -21.00 -18.34 -4.48
C ARG A 171 -22.27 -19.16 -4.34
N GLY A 172 -22.11 -20.49 -4.22
CA GLY A 172 -23.19 -21.44 -3.92
C GLY A 172 -22.99 -22.06 -2.54
N THR A 173 -24.09 -22.27 -1.79
CA THR A 173 -24.12 -23.10 -0.57
C THR A 173 -25.03 -24.29 -0.84
N PHE A 174 -24.53 -25.50 -0.63
CA PHE A 174 -25.22 -26.78 -0.88
C PHE A 174 -25.60 -27.42 0.44
#